data_db361432d85794432bd434dd29eb3d4d
#
_entry.id   db361432d85794432bd434dd29eb3d4d
#
_cell.length_a   1.000
_cell.length_b   1.000
_cell.length_c   1.000
_cell.angle_alpha   90.00
_cell.angle_beta   90.00
_cell.angle_gamma   90.00
#
_symmetry.space_group_name_H-M   'P 1'
#
loop_
_entity.id
_entity.type
_entity.pdbx_description
1 polymer ?
#
loop_
_entity_poly.entity_id
_entity_poly.type
_entity_poly.pdbx_seq_one_letter_code
_entity_poly.pdbx_strand_id
1 'polypeptide(L)'
;FAVNVQANKTVKIRLSNKTEQDLLKGITATTAFVYDTYGNATQETITYTGGITVKKANTFYNNTAESGYLIGFLTDQSVTTTRNSSTYTERMNIPSHTNGYANSKVFYKNRNKAKTYEYVYDTPGNITKETLFLYGSDKGLKTEYAYDTNGRLKKVTNPLGLANEFSYNTEGRMSSEKDHRGKSTAHTY
;
A
#
# COMPACT_ATOMS: atom_id res chain seq x y z
N PHE A 1 25.30 0.16 -9.75
CA PHE A 1 25.16 0.67 -8.38
C PHE A 1 25.66 2.10 -8.32
N ALA A 2 24.96 2.96 -7.58
CA ALA A 2 25.45 4.29 -7.22
C ALA A 2 26.04 4.22 -5.80
N VAL A 3 27.24 4.77 -5.61
CA VAL A 3 27.90 4.87 -4.31
C VAL A 3 27.87 6.33 -3.90
N ASN A 4 27.31 6.61 -2.72
CA ASN A 4 27.31 7.96 -2.15
C ASN A 4 28.04 7.93 -0.80
N VAL A 5 29.14 8.65 -0.70
CA VAL A 5 29.92 8.80 0.53
C VAL A 5 29.40 10.03 1.28
N GLN A 6 28.89 9.84 2.48
CA GLN A 6 28.40 10.91 3.35
C GLN A 6 29.54 11.58 4.10
N ALA A 7 29.34 12.82 4.57
CA ALA A 7 30.35 13.57 5.35
C ALA A 7 30.82 12.86 6.62
N ASN A 8 29.99 11.99 7.22
CA ASN A 8 30.32 11.16 8.38
C ASN A 8 31.04 9.84 8.01
N LYS A 9 31.53 9.71 6.77
CA LYS A 9 32.20 8.51 6.22
C LYS A 9 31.30 7.26 6.11
N THR A 10 29.98 7.39 6.26
CA THR A 10 29.08 6.28 5.93
C THR A 10 28.93 6.16 4.42
N VAL A 11 28.91 4.94 3.90
CA VAL A 11 28.74 4.64 2.48
C VAL A 11 27.34 4.11 2.27
N LYS A 12 26.57 4.76 1.38
CA LYS A 12 25.27 4.26 0.93
C LYS A 12 25.41 3.70 -0.48
N ILE A 13 25.14 2.40 -0.63
CA ILE A 13 25.14 1.72 -1.93
C ILE A 13 23.69 1.55 -2.36
N ARG A 14 23.35 2.03 -3.55
CA ARG A 14 22.00 1.94 -4.12
C ARG A 14 22.07 1.43 -5.55
N LEU A 15 21.06 0.65 -5.92
CA LEU A 15 20.91 0.19 -7.29
C LEU A 15 20.48 1.36 -8.18
N SER A 16 21.34 1.83 -9.08
CA SER A 16 21.00 2.91 -10.04
C SER A 16 20.26 2.37 -11.25
N ASN A 17 20.71 1.23 -11.77
CA ASN A 17 20.11 0.58 -12.93
C ASN A 17 20.17 -0.94 -12.81
N LYS A 18 19.21 -1.64 -13.44
CA LYS A 18 19.28 -3.07 -13.73
C LYS A 18 18.77 -3.34 -15.14
N THR A 19 19.26 -4.42 -15.76
CA THR A 19 18.77 -4.92 -17.04
C THR A 19 18.37 -6.37 -16.87
N GLU A 20 17.19 -6.72 -17.36
CA GLU A 20 16.64 -8.07 -17.38
C GLU A 20 16.31 -8.45 -18.82
N GLN A 21 16.60 -9.68 -19.21
CA GLN A 21 16.35 -10.17 -20.55
C GLN A 21 15.57 -11.48 -20.53
N ASP A 22 14.44 -11.51 -21.22
CA ASP A 22 13.71 -12.74 -21.55
C ASP A 22 14.23 -13.25 -22.91
N LEU A 23 15.11 -14.24 -22.87
CA LEU A 23 15.75 -14.80 -24.07
C LEU A 23 14.76 -15.52 -24.97
N LEU A 24 13.67 -16.06 -24.43
CA LEU A 24 12.67 -16.79 -25.23
C LEU A 24 11.80 -15.83 -26.04
N LYS A 25 11.53 -14.64 -25.51
CA LYS A 25 10.70 -13.63 -26.17
C LYS A 25 11.51 -12.52 -26.84
N GLY A 26 12.83 -12.49 -26.64
CA GLY A 26 13.69 -11.42 -27.14
C GLY A 26 13.40 -10.05 -26.53
N ILE A 27 12.80 -10.01 -25.32
CA ILE A 27 12.42 -8.77 -24.63
C ILE A 27 13.51 -8.40 -23.64
N THR A 28 14.01 -7.18 -23.71
CA THR A 28 14.90 -6.60 -22.71
C THR A 28 14.14 -5.51 -21.97
N ALA A 29 14.26 -5.50 -20.62
CA ALA A 29 13.75 -4.46 -19.76
C ALA A 29 14.93 -3.81 -19.02
N THR A 30 15.09 -2.49 -19.17
CA THR A 30 16.06 -1.69 -18.42
C THR A 30 15.31 -0.85 -17.39
N THR A 31 15.69 -0.98 -16.11
CA THR A 31 15.09 -0.22 -15.00
C THR A 31 16.12 0.79 -14.47
N ALA A 32 15.73 2.05 -14.38
CA ALA A 32 16.50 3.12 -13.75
C ALA A 32 15.80 3.59 -12.47
N PHE A 33 16.57 3.90 -11.43
CA PHE A 33 16.09 4.34 -10.13
C PHE A 33 16.61 5.72 -9.77
N VAL A 34 15.77 6.54 -9.11
CA VAL A 34 16.13 7.79 -8.47
C VAL A 34 15.73 7.72 -7.00
N TYR A 35 16.57 8.27 -6.12
CA TYR A 35 16.38 8.23 -4.68
C TYR A 35 16.41 9.63 -4.07
N ASP A 36 15.68 9.81 -2.96
CA ASP A 36 15.85 10.98 -2.09
C ASP A 36 17.08 10.86 -1.18
N THR A 37 17.31 11.86 -0.36
CA THR A 37 18.44 11.92 0.60
C THR A 37 18.34 10.84 1.67
N TYR A 38 17.13 10.36 1.99
CA TYR A 38 16.87 9.33 2.98
C TYR A 38 17.05 7.91 2.42
N GLY A 39 17.01 7.74 1.09
CA GLY A 39 17.16 6.46 0.43
C GLY A 39 15.87 5.87 -0.09
N ASN A 40 14.79 6.61 -0.04
CA ASN A 40 13.52 6.18 -0.61
C ASN A 40 13.58 6.30 -2.14
N ALA A 41 13.14 5.29 -2.87
CA ALA A 41 13.07 5.33 -4.32
C ALA A 41 11.92 6.25 -4.77
N THR A 42 12.27 7.49 -5.18
CA THR A 42 11.30 8.48 -5.64
C THR A 42 10.86 8.25 -7.08
N GLN A 43 11.69 7.58 -7.88
CA GLN A 43 11.33 7.20 -9.24
C GLN A 43 11.92 5.84 -9.61
N GLU A 44 11.13 5.05 -10.30
CA GLU A 44 11.52 3.84 -11.03
C GLU A 44 11.02 3.96 -12.46
N THR A 45 11.90 3.80 -13.45
CA THR A 45 11.52 3.87 -14.86
C THR A 45 11.96 2.58 -15.53
N ILE A 46 11.02 1.81 -16.05
CA ILE A 46 11.25 0.58 -16.79
C ILE A 46 11.03 0.87 -18.27
N THR A 47 12.02 0.61 -19.09
CA THR A 47 11.95 0.73 -20.54
C THR A 47 12.10 -0.65 -21.17
N TYR A 48 11.11 -1.06 -21.93
CA TYR A 48 11.10 -2.33 -22.65
C TYR A 48 11.53 -2.16 -24.10
N THR A 49 12.14 -3.19 -24.67
CA THR A 49 12.30 -3.33 -26.11
C THR A 49 10.94 -3.15 -26.79
N GLY A 50 10.88 -2.31 -27.85
CA GLY A 50 9.62 -1.97 -28.51
C GLY A 50 8.98 -0.68 -28.02
N GLY A 51 9.66 0.11 -27.16
CA GLY A 51 9.30 1.48 -26.84
C GLY A 51 8.18 1.63 -25.80
N ILE A 52 7.87 0.57 -25.07
CA ILE A 52 6.96 0.69 -23.91
C ILE A 52 7.78 1.18 -22.71
N THR A 53 7.28 2.21 -22.02
CA THR A 53 7.88 2.72 -20.81
C THR A 53 6.87 2.70 -19.67
N VAL A 54 7.27 2.20 -18.51
CA VAL A 54 6.50 2.26 -17.27
C VAL A 54 7.28 3.12 -16.28
N LYS A 55 6.71 4.25 -15.89
CA LYS A 55 7.28 5.16 -14.91
C LYS A 55 6.44 5.12 -13.62
N LYS A 56 7.07 4.72 -12.53
CA LYS A 56 6.53 4.83 -11.18
C LYS A 56 7.18 6.03 -10.50
N ALA A 57 6.38 6.96 -9.99
CA ALA A 57 6.86 8.09 -9.22
C ALA A 57 6.23 8.05 -7.82
N ASN A 58 7.04 8.27 -6.79
CA ASN A 58 6.66 8.21 -5.39
C ASN A 58 7.01 9.52 -4.69
N THR A 59 6.14 9.98 -3.81
CA THR A 59 6.42 11.06 -2.87
C THR A 59 6.33 10.50 -1.46
N PHE A 60 7.33 10.85 -0.63
CA PHE A 60 7.41 10.39 0.75
C PHE A 60 7.33 11.57 1.71
N TYR A 61 6.63 11.37 2.80
CA TYR A 61 6.71 12.22 3.98
C TYR A 61 7.86 11.73 4.85
N ASN A 62 8.72 12.66 5.25
CA ASN A 62 9.85 12.40 6.12
C ASN A 62 9.84 13.43 7.25
N ASN A 63 9.74 12.98 8.48
CA ASN A 63 9.84 13.78 9.68
C ASN A 63 11.00 13.25 10.53
N THR A 64 11.98 14.10 10.81
CA THR A 64 13.17 13.77 11.61
C THR A 64 13.10 14.33 13.04
N ALA A 65 12.01 15.00 13.40
CA ALA A 65 11.81 15.50 14.76
C ALA A 65 11.59 14.34 15.74
N GLU A 66 12.18 14.43 16.94
CA GLU A 66 12.07 13.38 17.97
C GLU A 66 10.61 13.07 18.35
N SER A 67 9.74 14.09 18.37
CA SER A 67 8.32 13.96 18.71
C SER A 67 7.44 13.34 17.64
N GLY A 68 8.01 12.74 16.61
CA GLY A 68 7.21 12.17 15.51
C GLY A 68 8.09 11.64 14.38
N TYR A 69 9.22 11.02 14.75
CA TYR A 69 10.17 10.47 13.79
C TYR A 69 9.49 9.47 12.85
N LEU A 70 9.43 9.81 11.57
CA LEU A 70 8.81 9.00 10.53
C LEU A 70 9.54 9.21 9.20
N ILE A 71 10.21 8.19 8.69
CA ILE A 71 10.95 8.25 7.43
C ILE A 71 10.34 7.28 6.43
N GLY A 72 10.16 7.74 5.19
CA GLY A 72 9.73 6.90 4.08
C GLY A 72 8.23 6.60 4.07
N PHE A 73 7.39 7.40 4.74
CA PHE A 73 5.94 7.23 4.63
C PHE A 73 5.46 7.67 3.25
N LEU A 74 4.95 6.74 2.46
CA LEU A 74 4.47 7.00 1.10
C LEU A 74 3.18 7.83 1.14
N THR A 75 3.20 9.04 0.57
CA THR A 75 2.04 9.95 0.49
C THR A 75 1.43 10.02 -0.89
N ASP A 76 2.21 9.76 -1.93
CA ASP A 76 1.73 9.77 -3.31
C ASP A 76 2.49 8.74 -4.14
N GLN A 77 1.79 8.06 -5.01
CA GLN A 77 2.37 7.16 -5.99
C GLN A 77 1.60 7.26 -7.29
N SER A 78 2.31 7.47 -8.39
CA SER A 78 1.73 7.34 -9.73
C SER A 78 2.48 6.30 -10.54
N VAL A 79 1.74 5.54 -11.34
CA VAL A 79 2.28 4.61 -12.34
C VAL A 79 1.75 5.05 -13.70
N THR A 80 2.66 5.49 -14.57
CA THR A 80 2.35 5.92 -15.93
C THR A 80 2.93 4.94 -16.92
N THR A 81 2.09 4.33 -17.74
CA THR A 81 2.48 3.48 -18.86
C THR A 81 2.37 4.28 -20.14
N THR A 82 3.43 4.32 -20.93
CA THR A 82 3.48 4.97 -22.24
C THR A 82 3.76 3.93 -23.31
N ARG A 83 2.94 3.93 -24.36
CA ARG A 83 3.10 3.10 -25.56
C ARG A 83 2.68 3.91 -26.78
N ASN A 84 3.54 4.02 -27.81
CA ASN A 84 3.24 4.73 -29.06
C ASN A 84 2.66 6.13 -28.81
N SER A 85 3.30 6.93 -27.95
CA SER A 85 2.86 8.28 -27.52
C SER A 85 1.55 8.35 -26.74
N SER A 86 0.85 7.25 -26.54
CA SER A 86 -0.33 7.16 -25.68
C SER A 86 0.09 6.88 -24.23
N THR A 87 -0.52 7.59 -23.29
CA THR A 87 -0.22 7.43 -21.86
C THR A 87 -1.45 7.04 -21.07
N TYR A 88 -1.27 6.13 -20.13
CA TYR A 88 -2.26 5.76 -19.12
C TYR A 88 -1.64 5.92 -17.74
N THR A 89 -2.31 6.61 -16.84
CA THR A 89 -1.80 6.87 -15.49
C THR A 89 -2.78 6.38 -14.43
N GLU A 90 -2.29 5.58 -13.51
CA GLU A 90 -2.94 5.30 -12.22
C GLU A 90 -2.20 6.05 -11.12
N ARG A 91 -2.93 6.61 -10.17
CA ARG A 91 -2.35 7.33 -9.02
C ARG A 91 -3.08 6.95 -7.75
N MET A 92 -2.33 6.78 -6.68
CA MET A 92 -2.80 6.69 -5.31
C MET A 92 -2.22 7.88 -4.53
N ASN A 93 -3.06 8.59 -3.82
CA ASN A 93 -2.67 9.69 -2.93
C ASN A 93 -3.17 9.40 -1.51
N ILE A 94 -2.35 9.70 -0.51
CA ILE A 94 -2.68 9.65 0.91
C ILE A 94 -2.69 11.09 1.43
N PRO A 95 -3.84 11.78 1.39
CA PRO A 95 -3.93 13.20 1.72
C PRO A 95 -3.73 13.50 3.20
N SER A 96 -3.95 12.50 4.07
CA SER A 96 -3.77 12.65 5.51
C SER A 96 -3.35 11.35 6.17
N HIS A 97 -2.54 11.47 7.22
CA HIS A 97 -2.10 10.36 8.05
C HIS A 97 -1.95 10.82 9.51
N THR A 98 -2.02 9.88 10.43
CA THR A 98 -1.75 10.09 11.86
C THR A 98 -0.79 9.00 12.33
N ASN A 99 0.35 9.39 12.91
CA ASN A 99 1.37 8.46 13.43
C ASN A 99 1.80 7.36 12.43
N GLY A 100 1.91 7.70 11.13
CA GLY A 100 2.27 6.72 10.09
C GLY A 100 1.10 5.86 9.59
N TYR A 101 -0.12 6.06 10.07
CA TYR A 101 -1.31 5.39 9.57
C TYR A 101 -2.08 6.29 8.61
N ALA A 102 -2.37 5.81 7.41
CA ALA A 102 -3.14 6.57 6.42
C ALA A 102 -4.59 6.72 6.88
N ASN A 103 -5.07 7.96 7.08
CA ASN A 103 -6.49 8.21 7.41
C ASN A 103 -7.37 8.03 6.19
N SER A 104 -6.82 8.31 5.00
CA SER A 104 -7.52 8.07 3.73
C SER A 104 -6.56 7.75 2.60
N LYS A 105 -7.07 7.04 1.58
CA LYS A 105 -6.37 6.77 0.30
C LYS A 105 -7.30 7.09 -0.85
N VAL A 106 -6.85 7.94 -1.77
CA VAL A 106 -7.60 8.35 -2.95
C VAL A 106 -6.94 7.75 -4.19
N PHE A 107 -7.71 7.08 -5.01
CA PHE A 107 -7.25 6.46 -6.24
C PHE A 107 -7.81 7.18 -7.46
N TYR A 108 -6.96 7.35 -8.46
CA TYR A 108 -7.28 8.03 -9.72
C TYR A 108 -6.94 7.12 -10.91
N LYS A 109 -7.73 7.26 -11.99
CA LYS A 109 -7.44 6.70 -13.31
C LYS A 109 -7.46 7.84 -14.33
N ASN A 110 -6.35 8.01 -15.07
CA ASN A 110 -6.22 9.10 -16.04
C ASN A 110 -6.68 10.46 -15.50
N ARG A 111 -6.21 10.82 -14.29
CA ARG A 111 -6.54 12.05 -13.55
C ARG A 111 -7.95 12.13 -12.96
N ASN A 112 -8.84 11.19 -13.29
CA ASN A 112 -10.17 11.15 -12.70
C ASN A 112 -10.16 10.38 -11.37
N LYS A 113 -10.79 10.95 -10.33
CA LYS A 113 -10.98 10.25 -9.05
C LYS A 113 -11.83 9.00 -9.28
N ALA A 114 -11.34 7.84 -8.89
CA ALA A 114 -12.02 6.56 -9.08
C ALA A 114 -12.68 6.06 -7.79
N LYS A 115 -11.96 6.13 -6.67
CA LYS A 115 -12.45 5.69 -5.37
C LYS A 115 -11.65 6.32 -4.23
N THR A 116 -12.26 6.36 -3.05
CA THR A 116 -11.59 6.77 -1.80
C THR A 116 -11.84 5.71 -0.75
N TYR A 117 -10.81 5.36 -0.01
CA TYR A 117 -10.92 4.63 1.25
C TYR A 117 -10.67 5.59 2.40
N GLU A 118 -11.48 5.47 3.45
CA GLU A 118 -11.28 6.12 4.75
C GLU A 118 -11.12 5.04 5.81
N TYR A 119 -10.19 5.28 6.77
CA TYR A 119 -9.84 4.31 7.80
C TYR A 119 -9.99 4.93 9.19
N VAL A 120 -10.45 4.12 10.13
CA VAL A 120 -10.42 4.42 11.56
C VAL A 120 -9.60 3.34 12.24
N TYR A 121 -8.74 3.74 13.16
CA TYR A 121 -7.84 2.87 13.89
C TYR A 121 -8.15 2.90 15.39
N ASP A 122 -7.86 1.79 16.08
CA ASP A 122 -7.79 1.77 17.56
C ASP A 122 -6.42 2.29 18.04
N THR A 123 -6.24 2.36 19.34
CA THR A 123 -4.97 2.84 19.96
C THR A 123 -3.75 1.97 19.57
N PRO A 124 -3.82 0.64 19.48
CA PRO A 124 -2.72 -0.19 18.98
C PRO A 124 -2.41 -0.04 17.49
N GLY A 125 -3.32 0.56 16.68
CA GLY A 125 -3.14 0.79 15.25
C GLY A 125 -3.84 -0.25 14.35
N ASN A 126 -4.75 -1.05 14.88
CA ASN A 126 -5.58 -1.93 14.05
C ASN A 126 -6.70 -1.14 13.39
N ILE A 127 -7.04 -1.46 12.14
CA ILE A 127 -8.17 -0.85 11.45
C ILE A 127 -9.47 -1.35 12.08
N THR A 128 -10.26 -0.46 12.68
CA THR A 128 -11.58 -0.78 13.24
C THR A 128 -12.72 -0.53 12.26
N LYS A 129 -12.49 0.37 11.30
CA LYS A 129 -13.44 0.66 10.24
C LYS A 129 -12.74 1.06 8.95
N GLU A 130 -13.20 0.51 7.84
CA GLU A 130 -12.87 0.94 6.49
C GLU A 130 -14.14 1.38 5.79
N THR A 131 -14.12 2.54 5.11
CA THR A 131 -15.24 3.01 4.30
C THR A 131 -14.77 3.24 2.88
N LEU A 132 -15.37 2.54 1.93
CA LEU A 132 -15.10 2.72 0.49
C LEU A 132 -16.16 3.63 -0.12
N PHE A 133 -15.73 4.73 -0.73
CA PHE A 133 -16.54 5.61 -1.58
C PHE A 133 -16.15 5.38 -3.04
N LEU A 134 -17.09 5.00 -3.87
CA LEU A 134 -16.91 4.94 -5.32
C LEU A 134 -17.16 6.33 -5.94
N TYR A 135 -16.52 6.59 -7.08
CA TYR A 135 -16.74 7.84 -7.81
C TYR A 135 -18.23 8.06 -8.13
N GLY A 136 -18.71 9.29 -7.85
CA GLY A 136 -20.11 9.65 -8.07
C GLY A 136 -21.09 9.10 -7.03
N SER A 137 -20.62 8.48 -5.96
CA SER A 137 -21.46 7.98 -4.87
C SER A 137 -21.11 8.64 -3.54
N ASP A 138 -22.09 9.21 -2.88
CA ASP A 138 -21.97 9.70 -1.50
C ASP A 138 -22.20 8.60 -0.45
N LYS A 139 -22.61 7.41 -0.89
CA LYS A 139 -22.84 6.26 -0.03
C LYS A 139 -21.53 5.51 0.18
N GLY A 140 -21.01 5.54 1.42
CA GLY A 140 -19.86 4.78 1.83
C GLY A 140 -20.22 3.30 2.10
N LEU A 141 -19.50 2.39 1.49
CA LEU A 141 -19.56 0.96 1.78
C LEU A 141 -18.66 0.69 2.99
N LYS A 142 -19.26 0.44 4.15
CA LYS A 142 -18.57 0.32 5.42
C LYS A 142 -18.29 -1.14 5.78
N THR A 143 -17.04 -1.44 6.10
CA THR A 143 -16.63 -2.70 6.74
C THR A 143 -16.09 -2.38 8.13
N GLU A 144 -16.55 -3.10 9.14
CA GLU A 144 -16.13 -2.93 10.53
C GLU A 144 -15.38 -4.16 11.03
N TYR A 145 -14.35 -3.92 11.84
CA TYR A 145 -13.49 -4.94 12.40
C TYR A 145 -13.45 -4.82 13.92
N ALA A 146 -13.54 -5.93 14.61
CA ALA A 146 -13.34 -5.99 16.06
C ALA A 146 -12.23 -6.99 16.38
N TYR A 147 -11.45 -6.66 17.42
CA TYR A 147 -10.30 -7.46 17.84
C TYR A 147 -10.49 -7.91 19.28
N ASP A 148 -9.83 -8.99 19.64
CA ASP A 148 -9.73 -9.43 21.03
C ASP A 148 -8.65 -8.64 21.80
N THR A 149 -8.48 -8.92 23.06
CA THR A 149 -7.50 -8.24 23.93
C THR A 149 -6.04 -8.48 23.51
N ASN A 150 -5.78 -9.49 22.67
CA ASN A 150 -4.46 -9.81 22.13
C ASN A 150 -4.26 -9.21 20.71
N GLY A 151 -5.19 -8.38 20.21
CA GLY A 151 -5.12 -7.76 18.89
C GLY A 151 -5.46 -8.70 17.74
N ARG A 152 -6.06 -9.87 17.98
CA ARG A 152 -6.45 -10.82 16.94
C ARG A 152 -7.87 -10.51 16.45
N LEU A 153 -8.10 -10.62 15.15
CA LEU A 153 -9.39 -10.32 14.52
C LEU A 153 -10.48 -11.25 15.07
N LYS A 154 -11.47 -10.68 15.78
CA LYS A 154 -12.58 -11.40 16.39
C LYS A 154 -13.84 -11.36 15.56
N LYS A 155 -14.07 -10.27 14.81
CA LYS A 155 -15.28 -10.10 14.01
C LYS A 155 -15.02 -9.18 12.82
N VAL A 156 -15.63 -9.52 11.68
CA VAL A 156 -15.71 -8.64 10.50
C VAL A 156 -17.19 -8.49 10.14
N THR A 157 -17.65 -7.24 10.02
CA THR A 157 -19.00 -6.93 9.55
C THR A 157 -18.89 -6.23 8.19
N ASN A 158 -19.50 -6.80 7.17
CA ASN A 158 -19.47 -6.27 5.81
C ASN A 158 -20.48 -5.10 5.64
N PRO A 159 -20.48 -4.39 4.47
CA PRO A 159 -21.40 -3.27 4.21
C PRO A 159 -22.88 -3.62 4.24
N LEU A 160 -23.25 -4.89 4.17
CA LEU A 160 -24.64 -5.36 4.29
C LEU A 160 -25.04 -5.67 5.75
N GLY A 161 -24.15 -5.44 6.72
CA GLY A 161 -24.38 -5.78 8.12
C GLY A 161 -24.17 -7.27 8.46
N LEU A 162 -23.70 -8.06 7.51
CA LEU A 162 -23.45 -9.49 7.70
C LEU A 162 -22.07 -9.69 8.35
N ALA A 163 -22.02 -10.49 9.42
CA ALA A 163 -20.81 -10.65 10.22
C ALA A 163 -20.28 -12.09 10.21
N ASN A 164 -18.95 -12.20 10.10
CA ASN A 164 -18.21 -13.42 10.41
C ASN A 164 -17.46 -13.22 11.74
N GLU A 165 -17.43 -14.27 12.57
CA GLU A 165 -16.79 -14.24 13.89
C GLU A 165 -15.70 -15.32 13.97
N PHE A 166 -14.62 -15.01 14.71
CA PHE A 166 -13.43 -15.86 14.83
C PHE A 166 -13.09 -16.05 16.31
N SER A 167 -12.70 -17.25 16.68
CA SER A 167 -12.25 -17.59 18.02
C SER A 167 -10.85 -18.23 17.97
N TYR A 168 -10.10 -18.08 19.05
CA TYR A 168 -8.72 -18.55 19.12
C TYR A 168 -8.50 -19.35 20.41
N ASN A 169 -7.63 -20.34 20.34
CA ASN A 169 -7.18 -21.09 21.51
C ASN A 169 -6.11 -20.32 22.31
N THR A 170 -5.68 -20.87 23.41
CA THR A 170 -4.65 -20.27 24.29
C THR A 170 -3.29 -20.12 23.62
N GLU A 171 -2.99 -20.90 22.57
CA GLU A 171 -1.77 -20.82 21.77
C GLU A 171 -1.87 -19.76 20.65
N GLY A 172 -3.01 -19.09 20.50
CA GLY A 172 -3.24 -18.09 19.47
C GLY A 172 -3.64 -18.63 18.11
N ARG A 173 -3.87 -19.93 17.98
CA ARG A 173 -4.37 -20.55 16.74
C ARG A 173 -5.89 -20.39 16.66
N MET A 174 -6.43 -20.22 15.44
CA MET A 174 -7.86 -20.11 15.24
C MET A 174 -8.55 -21.42 15.63
N SER A 175 -9.40 -21.39 16.65
CA SER A 175 -10.13 -22.56 17.14
C SER A 175 -11.49 -22.76 16.45
N SER A 176 -12.12 -21.65 16.02
CA SER A 176 -13.34 -21.74 15.23
C SER A 176 -13.58 -20.46 14.42
N GLU A 177 -14.33 -20.61 13.35
CA GLU A 177 -14.96 -19.52 12.62
C GLU A 177 -16.47 -19.75 12.51
N LYS A 178 -17.25 -18.67 12.53
CA LYS A 178 -18.71 -18.68 12.36
C LYS A 178 -19.08 -17.72 11.23
N ASP A 179 -19.76 -18.22 10.22
CA ASP A 179 -20.20 -17.40 9.10
C ASP A 179 -21.45 -16.56 9.45
N HIS A 180 -21.81 -15.61 8.58
CA HIS A 180 -22.97 -14.76 8.74
C HIS A 180 -24.32 -15.49 8.76
N ARG A 181 -24.38 -16.77 8.38
CA ARG A 181 -25.56 -17.66 8.46
C ARG A 181 -25.61 -18.45 9.75
N GLY A 182 -24.61 -18.26 10.63
CA GLY A 182 -24.50 -18.96 11.90
C GLY A 182 -23.83 -20.34 11.81
N LYS A 183 -23.34 -20.74 10.62
CA LYS A 183 -22.60 -21.99 10.45
C LYS A 183 -21.22 -21.85 11.07
N SER A 184 -20.85 -22.76 11.95
CA SER A 184 -19.56 -22.80 12.61
C SER A 184 -18.70 -23.94 12.05
N THR A 185 -17.40 -23.64 11.86
CA THR A 185 -16.35 -24.61 11.54
C THR A 185 -15.35 -24.60 12.71
N ALA A 186 -15.09 -25.75 13.30
CA ALA A 186 -14.06 -25.91 14.34
C ALA A 186 -12.75 -26.39 13.72
N HIS A 187 -11.62 -25.91 14.27
CA HIS A 187 -10.28 -26.29 13.88
C HIS A 187 -9.59 -27.02 15.02
N THR A 188 -9.05 -28.21 14.74
CA THR A 188 -8.28 -29.03 15.70
C THR A 188 -6.83 -29.08 15.25
N TYR A 189 -5.90 -28.94 16.19
CA TYR A 189 -4.45 -28.92 15.94
C TYR A 189 -3.73 -29.99 16.74
#